data_449db65cc80c9c6ff8dda9a18aec0471
#
_entry.id   449db65cc80c9c6ff8dda9a18aec0471
#
_cell.length_a   1.000
_cell.length_b   1.000
_cell.length_c   1.000
_cell.angle_alpha   90.00
_cell.angle_beta   90.00
_cell.angle_gamma   90.00
#
_symmetry.space_group_name_H-M   'P 1'
#
loop_
_entity.id
_entity.type
_entity.pdbx_description
1 polymer ?
#
loop_
_entity_poly.entity_id
_entity_poly.type
_entity_poly.pdbx_seq_one_letter_code
_entity_poly.pdbx_strand_id
1 'polypeptide(L)'
;MPYNQGINVIPTPVSLVLNEGSFKLNKNTAFSVSTPEAKTVAEYFATQMNLATGYQITVSDKAASNGITLAIDEALDVNDEGYTLDVTPQGVTVKAKTPQGLFYGMQTFMQLLPAEIQSPAVVNGIAWTASCVTVKDEPRFEYRGIMLDPCRHFIPVENVKKHLDVLALFKINRMHWHLTDDQGLSLIHISEP
;
A
#
# COMPACT_ATOMS: atom_id res chain seq x y z
N MET A 1 16.47 -1.01 20.56
CA MET A 1 15.10 -0.84 20.07
C MET A 1 14.44 -2.20 20.15
N PRO A 2 13.27 -2.36 20.77
CA PRO A 2 12.56 -3.63 20.74
C PRO A 2 12.14 -3.87 19.29
N TYR A 3 12.80 -4.80 18.62
CA TYR A 3 12.44 -5.28 17.31
C TYR A 3 11.01 -5.85 17.37
N ASN A 4 10.11 -5.16 16.71
CA ASN A 4 8.83 -5.59 16.11
C ASN A 4 7.95 -6.63 16.83
N GLN A 5 8.02 -6.86 18.12
CA GLN A 5 7.03 -7.69 18.87
C GLN A 5 6.31 -8.80 18.04
N GLY A 6 7.01 -9.36 17.02
CA GLY A 6 6.47 -10.39 16.11
C GLY A 6 5.74 -9.86 14.87
N ILE A 7 5.69 -8.54 14.65
CA ILE A 7 5.08 -7.93 13.44
C ILE A 7 6.20 -7.51 12.48
N ASN A 8 6.16 -8.02 11.25
CA ASN A 8 7.14 -7.76 10.21
C ASN A 8 6.54 -6.84 9.14
N VAL A 9 6.80 -5.53 9.25
CA VAL A 9 6.45 -4.52 8.24
C VAL A 9 7.72 -3.97 7.63
N ILE A 10 7.79 -3.88 6.31
CA ILE A 10 8.94 -3.40 5.54
C ILE A 10 8.50 -2.25 4.61
N PRO A 11 9.14 -1.08 4.68
CA PRO A 11 10.14 -0.65 5.67
C PRO A 11 9.60 -0.62 7.10
N THR A 12 10.49 -0.78 8.08
CA THR A 12 10.11 -0.69 9.49
C THR A 12 9.63 0.73 9.82
N PRO A 13 8.41 0.89 10.34
CA PRO A 13 7.87 2.20 10.70
C PRO A 13 8.70 2.90 11.79
N VAL A 14 8.65 4.24 11.83
CA VAL A 14 9.29 5.04 12.88
C VAL A 14 8.78 4.65 14.27
N SER A 15 7.47 4.43 14.40
CA SER A 15 6.85 3.96 15.64
C SER A 15 5.76 2.93 15.32
N LEU A 16 5.82 1.79 16.01
CA LEU A 16 4.79 0.75 15.96
C LEU A 16 4.57 0.22 17.37
N VAL A 17 3.35 0.31 17.83
CA VAL A 17 2.90 -0.22 19.14
C VAL A 17 1.89 -1.31 18.89
N LEU A 18 2.16 -2.52 19.42
CA LEU A 18 1.22 -3.63 19.38
C LEU A 18 0.16 -3.43 20.46
N ASN A 19 -1.11 -3.54 20.10
CA ASN A 19 -2.25 -3.46 20.98
C ASN A 19 -2.93 -4.84 21.10
N GLU A 20 -3.80 -5.01 22.09
CA GLU A 20 -4.56 -6.24 22.24
C GLU A 20 -5.68 -6.38 21.20
N GLY A 21 -5.88 -7.60 20.70
CA GLY A 21 -6.94 -7.94 19.76
C GLY A 21 -6.50 -7.98 18.31
N SER A 22 -7.47 -8.14 17.43
CA SER A 22 -7.28 -8.17 15.98
C SER A 22 -8.48 -7.58 15.23
N PHE A 23 -8.22 -6.90 14.14
CA PHE A 23 -9.21 -6.52 13.16
C PHE A 23 -9.52 -7.72 12.24
N LYS A 24 -10.79 -7.92 11.91
CA LYS A 24 -11.25 -8.98 11.03
C LYS A 24 -11.84 -8.41 9.75
N LEU A 25 -11.09 -8.52 8.65
CA LEU A 25 -11.60 -8.20 7.33
C LEU A 25 -12.65 -9.24 6.92
N ASN A 26 -13.84 -8.81 6.55
CA ASN A 26 -14.95 -9.69 6.18
C ASN A 26 -15.84 -9.04 5.11
N LYS A 27 -16.87 -9.75 4.66
CA LYS A 27 -17.78 -9.29 3.59
C LYS A 27 -18.56 -8.00 3.90
N ASN A 28 -18.61 -7.58 5.16
CA ASN A 28 -19.29 -6.33 5.57
C ASN A 28 -18.30 -5.17 5.71
N THR A 29 -17.00 -5.42 5.51
CA THR A 29 -15.98 -4.35 5.51
C THR A 29 -16.24 -3.42 4.35
N ALA A 30 -16.13 -2.11 4.62
CA ALA A 30 -16.23 -1.07 3.60
C ALA A 30 -15.25 0.06 3.91
N PHE A 31 -14.82 0.77 2.86
CA PHE A 31 -14.07 2.00 3.02
C PHE A 31 -15.00 3.19 3.27
N SER A 32 -14.55 4.07 4.19
CA SER A 32 -15.14 5.37 4.45
C SER A 32 -14.13 6.47 4.11
N VAL A 33 -14.51 7.39 3.24
CA VAL A 33 -13.64 8.47 2.75
C VAL A 33 -14.38 9.80 2.71
N SER A 34 -13.69 10.90 2.97
CA SER A 34 -14.28 12.24 3.00
C SER A 34 -13.89 13.13 1.80
N THR A 35 -12.87 12.73 1.04
CA THR A 35 -12.36 13.52 -0.10
C THR A 35 -12.21 12.67 -1.36
N PRO A 36 -12.28 13.28 -2.57
CA PRO A 36 -12.08 12.57 -3.83
C PRO A 36 -10.72 11.90 -3.95
N GLU A 37 -9.67 12.52 -3.41
CA GLU A 37 -8.30 12.02 -3.43
C GLU A 37 -8.18 10.76 -2.55
N ALA A 38 -8.76 10.78 -1.35
CA ALA A 38 -8.82 9.61 -0.48
C ALA A 38 -9.65 8.48 -1.12
N LYS A 39 -10.70 8.82 -1.89
CA LYS A 39 -11.52 7.86 -2.62
C LYS A 39 -10.71 7.08 -3.66
N THR A 40 -9.87 7.76 -4.43
CA THR A 40 -9.00 7.10 -5.43
C THR A 40 -8.07 6.08 -4.77
N VAL A 41 -7.48 6.42 -3.62
CA VAL A 41 -6.65 5.49 -2.84
C VAL A 41 -7.48 4.31 -2.34
N ALA A 42 -8.65 4.56 -1.77
CA ALA A 42 -9.54 3.52 -1.26
C ALA A 42 -10.00 2.54 -2.36
N GLU A 43 -10.35 3.05 -3.54
CA GLU A 43 -10.78 2.23 -4.69
C GLU A 43 -9.68 1.29 -5.18
N TYR A 44 -8.43 1.77 -5.20
CA TYR A 44 -7.27 0.94 -5.53
C TYR A 44 -7.15 -0.25 -4.54
N PHE A 45 -7.13 0.02 -3.24
CA PHE A 45 -6.98 -1.05 -2.23
C PHE A 45 -8.22 -1.94 -2.11
N ALA A 46 -9.42 -1.40 -2.28
CA ALA A 46 -10.64 -2.20 -2.33
C ALA A 46 -10.57 -3.22 -3.49
N THR A 47 -10.08 -2.79 -4.66
CA THR A 47 -9.89 -3.68 -5.81
C THR A 47 -8.90 -4.79 -5.49
N GLN A 48 -7.74 -4.48 -4.91
CA GLN A 48 -6.74 -5.49 -4.52
C GLN A 48 -7.31 -6.49 -3.49
N MET A 49 -7.96 -6.00 -2.46
CA MET A 49 -8.59 -6.87 -1.46
C MET A 49 -9.69 -7.75 -2.05
N ASN A 50 -10.52 -7.22 -2.95
CA ASN A 50 -11.58 -7.97 -3.60
C ASN A 50 -11.04 -9.12 -4.46
N LEU A 51 -9.92 -8.93 -5.16
CA LEU A 51 -9.27 -9.98 -5.95
C LEU A 51 -8.88 -11.18 -5.08
N ALA A 52 -8.24 -10.95 -3.95
CA ALA A 52 -7.76 -12.01 -3.08
C ALA A 52 -8.86 -12.66 -2.22
N THR A 53 -9.79 -11.84 -1.70
CA THR A 53 -10.80 -12.31 -0.75
C THR A 53 -12.08 -12.82 -1.39
N GLY A 54 -12.38 -12.39 -2.63
CA GLY A 54 -13.68 -12.60 -3.27
C GLY A 54 -14.82 -11.79 -2.63
N TYR A 55 -14.52 -10.83 -1.74
CA TYR A 55 -15.51 -9.94 -1.16
C TYR A 55 -15.89 -8.81 -2.12
N GLN A 56 -16.93 -8.06 -1.76
CA GLN A 56 -17.33 -6.85 -2.48
C GLN A 56 -17.18 -5.64 -1.56
N ILE A 57 -15.92 -5.34 -1.21
CA ILE A 57 -15.58 -4.19 -0.38
C ILE A 57 -15.86 -2.92 -1.18
N THR A 58 -16.79 -2.10 -0.68
CA THR A 58 -17.23 -0.88 -1.33
C THR A 58 -16.55 0.35 -0.73
N VAL A 59 -16.58 1.45 -1.48
CA VAL A 59 -16.08 2.76 -1.04
C VAL A 59 -17.23 3.76 -1.00
N SER A 60 -17.41 4.44 0.12
CA SER A 60 -18.46 5.44 0.30
C SER A 60 -18.01 6.58 1.23
N ASP A 61 -18.84 7.61 1.34
CA ASP A 61 -18.70 8.70 2.30
C ASP A 61 -19.30 8.38 3.69
N LYS A 62 -19.94 7.22 3.82
CA LYS A 62 -20.63 6.81 5.06
C LYS A 62 -19.71 5.94 5.91
N ALA A 63 -19.72 6.19 7.21
CA ALA A 63 -19.03 5.33 8.17
C ALA A 63 -19.63 3.92 8.19
N ALA A 64 -18.76 2.91 8.17
CA ALA A 64 -19.12 1.51 8.31
C ALA A 64 -18.73 0.98 9.70
N SER A 65 -19.54 0.10 10.27
CA SER A 65 -19.29 -0.48 11.60
C SER A 65 -18.05 -1.39 11.66
N ASN A 66 -17.59 -1.90 10.52
CA ASN A 66 -16.34 -2.63 10.36
C ASN A 66 -15.54 -1.95 9.24
N GLY A 67 -15.29 -0.65 9.41
CA GLY A 67 -14.82 0.23 8.35
C GLY A 67 -13.30 0.37 8.30
N ILE A 68 -12.82 0.70 7.10
CA ILE A 68 -11.48 1.21 6.87
C ILE A 68 -11.66 2.69 6.50
N THR A 69 -11.27 3.59 7.40
CA THR A 69 -11.42 5.04 7.22
C THR A 69 -10.13 5.63 6.70
N LEU A 70 -10.20 6.34 5.57
CA LEU A 70 -9.09 7.15 5.05
C LEU A 70 -9.43 8.62 5.18
N ALA A 71 -8.62 9.37 5.91
CA ALA A 71 -8.85 10.79 6.16
C ALA A 71 -7.61 11.64 5.83
N ILE A 72 -7.81 12.68 5.05
CA ILE A 72 -6.83 13.75 4.90
C ILE A 72 -6.93 14.66 6.12
N ASP A 73 -5.79 14.89 6.78
CA ASP A 73 -5.64 15.74 7.95
C ASP A 73 -4.38 16.59 7.79
N GLU A 74 -4.54 17.81 7.32
CA GLU A 74 -3.44 18.74 7.05
C GLU A 74 -2.70 19.17 8.32
N ALA A 75 -3.35 19.05 9.50
CA ALA A 75 -2.75 19.40 10.79
C ALA A 75 -1.93 18.25 11.42
N LEU A 76 -1.90 17.07 10.78
CA LEU A 76 -1.16 15.92 11.29
C LEU A 76 0.34 16.23 11.38
N ASP A 77 0.96 15.90 12.51
CA ASP A 77 2.40 16.12 12.73
C ASP A 77 3.24 15.00 12.10
N VAL A 78 3.33 15.02 10.77
CA VAL A 78 4.17 14.16 9.91
C VAL A 78 4.54 14.94 8.64
N ASN A 79 5.50 14.44 7.85
CA ASN A 79 5.78 15.01 6.52
C ASN A 79 4.68 14.65 5.49
N ASP A 80 4.79 15.14 4.26
CA ASP A 80 3.76 14.95 3.22
C ASP A 80 3.52 13.48 2.83
N GLU A 81 4.51 12.63 2.99
CA GLU A 81 4.39 11.19 2.74
C GLU A 81 4.18 10.37 4.02
N GLY A 82 4.09 11.06 5.17
CA GLY A 82 3.86 10.43 6.47
C GLY A 82 2.38 10.12 6.72
N TYR A 83 2.14 9.25 7.69
CA TYR A 83 0.80 8.80 8.06
C TYR A 83 0.75 8.32 9.51
N THR A 84 -0.48 8.24 10.04
CA THR A 84 -0.82 7.42 11.20
C THR A 84 -1.76 6.31 10.77
N LEU A 85 -1.61 5.14 11.39
CA LEU A 85 -2.46 3.98 11.18
C LEU A 85 -2.86 3.42 12.54
N ASP A 86 -4.16 3.37 12.81
CA ASP A 86 -4.74 2.73 13.97
C ASP A 86 -5.58 1.54 13.53
N VAL A 87 -5.22 0.35 13.98
CA VAL A 87 -5.97 -0.89 13.78
C VAL A 87 -6.57 -1.30 15.11
N THR A 88 -7.89 -1.38 15.15
CA THR A 88 -8.68 -1.80 16.32
C THR A 88 -9.62 -2.93 15.93
N PRO A 89 -10.21 -3.67 16.89
CA PRO A 89 -11.19 -4.71 16.57
C PRO A 89 -12.45 -4.18 15.86
N GLN A 90 -12.74 -2.87 15.97
CA GLN A 90 -13.92 -2.21 15.40
C GLN A 90 -13.67 -1.64 14.01
N GLY A 91 -12.41 -1.39 13.65
CA GLY A 91 -12.08 -0.80 12.36
C GLY A 91 -10.63 -0.36 12.25
N VAL A 92 -10.31 0.17 11.09
CA VAL A 92 -8.99 0.68 10.72
C VAL A 92 -9.12 2.16 10.37
N THR A 93 -8.20 2.98 10.85
CA THR A 93 -8.14 4.41 10.51
C THR A 93 -6.75 4.75 10.01
N VAL A 94 -6.68 5.29 8.80
CA VAL A 94 -5.44 5.88 8.24
C VAL A 94 -5.64 7.37 8.09
N LYS A 95 -4.72 8.16 8.64
CA LYS A 95 -4.69 9.61 8.47
C LYS A 95 -3.36 10.03 7.87
N ALA A 96 -3.38 10.99 6.96
CA ALA A 96 -2.20 11.58 6.34
C ALA A 96 -2.50 12.99 5.86
N LYS A 97 -1.46 13.79 5.59
CA LYS A 97 -1.64 15.11 4.98
C LYS A 97 -2.00 15.04 3.50
N THR A 98 -1.53 14.00 2.82
CA THR A 98 -1.65 13.86 1.37
C THR A 98 -2.17 12.47 0.98
N PRO A 99 -2.64 12.30 -0.25
CA PRO A 99 -3.01 10.99 -0.79
C PRO A 99 -1.85 9.99 -0.81
N GLN A 100 -0.60 10.45 -0.99
CA GLN A 100 0.59 9.60 -0.93
C GLN A 100 0.78 9.00 0.46
N GLY A 101 0.64 9.81 1.51
CA GLY A 101 0.70 9.33 2.88
C GLY A 101 -0.40 8.29 3.18
N LEU A 102 -1.65 8.53 2.72
CA LEU A 102 -2.73 7.54 2.81
C LEU A 102 -2.38 6.24 2.10
N PHE A 103 -1.81 6.32 0.91
CA PHE A 103 -1.38 5.15 0.15
C PHE A 103 -0.32 4.33 0.92
N TYR A 104 0.68 5.00 1.51
CA TYR A 104 1.71 4.31 2.30
C TYR A 104 1.18 3.73 3.62
N GLY A 105 0.23 4.40 4.26
CA GLY A 105 -0.48 3.85 5.41
C GLY A 105 -1.24 2.58 5.06
N MET A 106 -1.92 2.57 3.92
CA MET A 106 -2.60 1.39 3.40
C MET A 106 -1.63 0.27 3.00
N GLN A 107 -0.47 0.57 2.41
CA GLN A 107 0.55 -0.45 2.16
C GLN A 107 1.02 -1.12 3.46
N THR A 108 1.17 -0.35 4.53
CA THR A 108 1.47 -0.90 5.86
C THR A 108 0.34 -1.79 6.36
N PHE A 109 -0.92 -1.35 6.25
CA PHE A 109 -2.07 -2.18 6.64
C PHE A 109 -2.15 -3.49 5.85
N MET A 110 -1.91 -3.45 4.54
CA MET A 110 -1.88 -4.67 3.70
C MET A 110 -0.81 -5.68 4.18
N GLN A 111 0.34 -5.20 4.66
CA GLN A 111 1.38 -6.08 5.22
C GLN A 111 1.04 -6.65 6.61
N LEU A 112 0.04 -6.11 7.31
CA LEU A 112 -0.46 -6.66 8.57
C LEU A 112 -1.46 -7.81 8.35
N LEU A 113 -2.02 -7.92 7.15
CA LEU A 113 -2.89 -9.02 6.74
C LEU A 113 -2.05 -10.24 6.31
N PRO A 114 -2.64 -11.45 6.23
CA PRO A 114 -1.97 -12.60 5.62
C PRO A 114 -1.43 -12.28 4.23
N ALA A 115 -0.26 -12.80 3.89
CA ALA A 115 0.44 -12.49 2.63
C ALA A 115 -0.39 -12.81 1.38
N GLU A 116 -1.32 -13.74 1.49
CA GLU A 116 -2.27 -14.13 0.46
C GLU A 116 -3.17 -12.98 -0.01
N ILE A 117 -3.23 -11.85 0.75
CA ILE A 117 -3.96 -10.64 0.32
C ILE A 117 -3.37 -10.01 -0.94
N GLN A 118 -2.14 -10.35 -1.30
CA GLN A 118 -1.49 -9.93 -2.56
C GLN A 118 -1.83 -10.83 -3.74
N SER A 119 -2.66 -11.86 -3.55
CA SER A 119 -3.03 -12.78 -4.63
C SER A 119 -3.88 -12.08 -5.70
N PRO A 120 -3.58 -12.29 -7.00
CA PRO A 120 -4.42 -11.80 -8.09
C PRO A 120 -5.71 -12.62 -8.29
N ALA A 121 -5.94 -13.64 -7.47
CA ALA A 121 -7.10 -14.52 -7.53
C ALA A 121 -7.58 -14.90 -6.13
N VAL A 122 -8.86 -15.27 -6.03
CA VAL A 122 -9.48 -15.62 -4.75
C VAL A 122 -8.76 -16.78 -4.07
N VAL A 123 -8.40 -16.58 -2.80
CA VAL A 123 -7.80 -17.59 -1.93
C VAL A 123 -8.80 -17.96 -0.85
N ASN A 124 -9.19 -19.24 -0.83
CA ASN A 124 -10.16 -19.74 0.14
C ASN A 124 -9.48 -20.26 1.41
N GLY A 125 -10.22 -20.26 2.53
CA GLY A 125 -9.77 -20.85 3.79
C GLY A 125 -8.84 -19.95 4.62
N ILE A 126 -8.61 -18.71 4.20
CA ILE A 126 -7.77 -17.75 4.92
C ILE A 126 -8.62 -16.95 5.92
N ALA A 127 -8.15 -16.86 7.15
CA ALA A 127 -8.66 -15.93 8.14
C ALA A 127 -7.99 -14.55 7.92
N TRP A 128 -8.70 -13.64 7.27
CA TRP A 128 -8.22 -12.29 6.96
C TRP A 128 -8.21 -11.42 8.23
N THR A 129 -7.17 -11.58 9.03
CA THR A 129 -7.01 -10.86 10.31
C THR A 129 -5.72 -10.07 10.34
N ALA A 130 -5.77 -8.86 10.91
CA ALA A 130 -4.62 -8.02 11.20
C ALA A 130 -4.53 -7.78 12.71
N SER A 131 -3.34 -7.86 13.29
CA SER A 131 -3.13 -7.49 14.70
C SER A 131 -3.48 -6.03 14.94
N CYS A 132 -4.04 -5.72 16.09
CA CYS A 132 -4.29 -4.33 16.50
C CYS A 132 -2.97 -3.64 16.76
N VAL A 133 -2.75 -2.49 16.12
CA VAL A 133 -1.53 -1.70 16.22
C VAL A 133 -1.86 -0.21 16.14
N THR A 134 -0.99 0.60 16.72
CA THR A 134 -0.90 2.03 16.46
C THR A 134 0.46 2.31 15.81
N VAL A 135 0.44 2.89 14.61
CA VAL A 135 1.64 3.21 13.84
C VAL A 135 1.68 4.72 13.57
N LYS A 136 2.84 5.34 13.77
CA LYS A 136 3.21 6.64 13.21
C LYS A 136 4.46 6.43 12.37
N ASP A 137 4.39 6.81 11.11
CA ASP A 137 5.47 6.59 10.16
C ASP A 137 5.61 7.74 9.17
N GLU A 138 6.83 7.99 8.78
CA GLU A 138 7.18 8.94 7.73
C GLU A 138 8.53 8.56 7.12
N PRO A 139 8.72 8.78 5.81
CA PRO A 139 9.97 8.45 5.16
C PRO A 139 11.12 9.33 5.70
N ARG A 140 12.24 8.70 6.00
CA ARG A 140 13.47 9.38 6.41
C ARG A 140 14.12 10.18 5.27
N PHE A 141 13.95 9.71 4.03
CA PHE A 141 14.50 10.31 2.82
C PHE A 141 13.38 10.63 1.84
N GLU A 142 13.38 11.85 1.30
CA GLU A 142 12.43 12.28 0.26
C GLU A 142 12.64 11.52 -1.06
N TYR A 143 13.90 11.27 -1.44
CA TYR A 143 14.23 10.49 -2.63
C TYR A 143 14.50 9.03 -2.26
N ARG A 144 13.63 8.14 -2.73
CA ARG A 144 13.75 6.69 -2.57
C ARG A 144 13.60 6.06 -3.95
N GLY A 145 14.72 5.91 -4.63
CA GLY A 145 14.73 5.52 -6.04
C GLY A 145 15.39 4.20 -6.31
N ILE A 146 15.00 3.60 -7.43
CA ILE A 146 15.65 2.47 -8.05
C ILE A 146 15.80 2.70 -9.54
N MET A 147 16.82 2.15 -10.15
CA MET A 147 17.00 2.17 -11.60
C MET A 147 16.62 0.81 -12.19
N LEU A 148 15.88 0.85 -13.29
CA LEU A 148 15.62 -0.28 -14.16
C LEU A 148 16.29 -0.01 -15.51
N ASP A 149 17.12 -0.96 -15.97
CA ASP A 149 17.91 -0.81 -17.19
C ASP A 149 17.44 -1.76 -18.33
N PRO A 150 16.33 -1.45 -19.00
CA PRO A 150 15.92 -2.18 -20.19
C PRO A 150 16.74 -1.82 -21.43
N CYS A 151 17.59 -0.79 -21.36
CA CYS A 151 18.46 -0.40 -22.46
C CYS A 151 19.46 -1.51 -22.83
N ARG A 152 20.07 -2.11 -21.81
CA ARG A 152 21.05 -3.19 -22.00
C ARG A 152 20.43 -4.57 -22.13
N HIS A 153 19.20 -4.72 -21.64
CA HIS A 153 18.47 -5.98 -21.74
C HIS A 153 16.96 -5.70 -21.79
N PHE A 154 16.32 -6.13 -22.88
CA PHE A 154 14.89 -5.89 -23.07
C PHE A 154 14.05 -6.46 -21.92
N ILE A 155 13.17 -5.65 -21.36
CA ILE A 155 12.24 -6.03 -20.30
C ILE A 155 10.81 -5.82 -20.81
N PRO A 156 9.99 -6.88 -20.90
CA PRO A 156 8.59 -6.77 -21.31
C PRO A 156 7.79 -5.84 -20.42
N VAL A 157 6.82 -5.13 -20.99
CA VAL A 157 5.95 -4.17 -20.27
C VAL A 157 5.31 -4.77 -19.03
N GLU A 158 4.87 -6.02 -19.10
CA GLU A 158 4.25 -6.70 -17.95
C GLU A 158 5.23 -6.90 -16.77
N ASN A 159 6.51 -7.08 -17.06
CA ASN A 159 7.53 -7.15 -16.00
C ASN A 159 7.83 -5.76 -15.43
N VAL A 160 7.80 -4.71 -16.26
CA VAL A 160 7.92 -3.32 -15.77
C VAL A 160 6.76 -2.98 -14.82
N LYS A 161 5.51 -3.34 -15.18
CA LYS A 161 4.34 -3.14 -14.32
C LYS A 161 4.50 -3.86 -12.97
N LYS A 162 4.88 -5.14 -12.98
CA LYS A 162 5.16 -5.89 -11.74
C LYS A 162 6.25 -5.23 -10.90
N HIS A 163 7.26 -4.67 -11.55
CA HIS A 163 8.32 -3.95 -10.87
C HIS A 163 7.78 -2.70 -10.16
N LEU A 164 6.92 -1.92 -10.84
CA LEU A 164 6.24 -0.76 -10.24
C LEU A 164 5.39 -1.16 -9.02
N ASP A 165 4.65 -2.27 -9.11
CA ASP A 165 3.85 -2.77 -7.98
C ASP A 165 4.73 -3.10 -6.76
N VAL A 166 5.88 -3.74 -6.99
CA VAL A 166 6.86 -4.04 -5.92
C VAL A 166 7.45 -2.75 -5.33
N LEU A 167 7.78 -1.75 -6.16
CA LEU A 167 8.27 -0.47 -5.68
C LEU A 167 7.23 0.23 -4.80
N ALA A 168 5.97 0.23 -5.23
CA ALA A 168 4.85 0.79 -4.48
C ALA A 168 4.66 0.08 -3.13
N LEU A 169 4.76 -1.26 -3.09
CA LEU A 169 4.65 -2.06 -1.87
C LEU A 169 5.70 -1.65 -0.83
N PHE A 170 6.93 -1.36 -1.26
CA PHE A 170 8.04 -0.93 -0.38
C PHE A 170 8.19 0.58 -0.26
N LYS A 171 7.19 1.36 -0.67
CA LYS A 171 7.15 2.84 -0.54
C LYS A 171 8.29 3.54 -1.27
N ILE A 172 8.81 2.95 -2.34
CA ILE A 172 9.75 3.59 -3.26
C ILE A 172 8.97 4.58 -4.12
N ASN A 173 9.44 5.82 -4.23
CA ASN A 173 8.70 6.91 -4.88
C ASN A 173 9.33 7.42 -6.18
N ARG A 174 10.47 6.87 -6.59
CA ARG A 174 11.15 7.24 -7.84
C ARG A 174 11.62 6.00 -8.57
N MET A 175 11.40 5.97 -9.88
CA MET A 175 11.99 4.99 -10.78
C MET A 175 12.77 5.72 -11.87
N HIS A 176 14.06 5.41 -11.97
CA HIS A 176 14.86 5.79 -13.11
C HIS A 176 14.72 4.71 -14.18
N TRP A 177 13.99 5.01 -15.24
CA TRP A 177 13.81 4.12 -16.37
C TRP A 177 14.85 4.43 -17.44
N HIS A 178 15.93 3.64 -17.48
CA HIS A 178 17.04 3.83 -18.39
C HIS A 178 16.70 3.17 -19.74
N LEU A 179 16.09 3.94 -20.66
CA LEU A 179 15.57 3.44 -21.93
C LEU A 179 16.60 3.43 -23.06
N THR A 180 17.56 4.33 -23.01
CA THR A 180 18.51 4.60 -24.10
C THR A 180 19.94 4.66 -23.58
N ASP A 181 20.85 4.06 -24.32
CA ASP A 181 22.31 4.15 -24.19
C ASP A 181 22.89 4.15 -25.61
N ASP A 182 24.20 4.14 -25.77
CA ASP A 182 24.85 4.18 -27.11
C ASP A 182 24.39 3.02 -28.02
N GLN A 183 24.10 1.85 -27.44
CA GLN A 183 23.63 0.66 -28.18
C GLN A 183 22.12 0.59 -28.35
N GLY A 184 21.32 1.27 -27.51
CA GLY A 184 19.86 1.40 -27.61
C GLY A 184 19.07 0.10 -27.69
N LEU A 185 19.50 -0.98 -27.05
CA LEU A 185 18.98 -2.34 -27.25
C LEU A 185 17.48 -2.48 -27.01
N SER A 186 16.90 -1.73 -26.08
CA SER A 186 15.45 -1.80 -25.88
C SER A 186 14.67 -1.16 -27.04
N LEU A 187 15.25 -0.15 -27.70
CA LEU A 187 14.61 0.53 -28.82
C LEU A 187 14.73 -0.28 -30.11
N ILE A 188 15.83 -0.99 -30.36
CA ILE A 188 15.98 -1.82 -31.55
C ILE A 188 15.01 -3.01 -31.58
N HIS A 189 14.52 -3.46 -30.41
CA HIS A 189 13.48 -4.51 -30.33
C HIS A 189 12.06 -3.98 -30.55
N ILE A 190 11.85 -2.64 -30.49
CA ILE A 190 10.54 -2.01 -30.66
C ILE A 190 10.44 -1.35 -32.02
N SER A 191 11.55 -0.89 -32.57
CA SER A 191 11.63 -0.07 -33.79
C SER A 191 12.53 -0.69 -34.85
N GLU A 192 12.40 -1.98 -35.09
CA GLU A 192 13.00 -2.50 -36.34
C GLU A 192 12.30 -1.86 -37.55
N PRO A 193 13.07 -1.35 -38.52
CA PRO A 193 12.51 -0.77 -39.75
C PRO A 193 11.87 -1.81 -40.66
#